data_85ba15958f355e3061310882016b8e8c
#
_entry.id   85ba15958f355e3061310882016b8e8c
#
_cell.length_a   1.000
_cell.length_b   1.000
_cell.length_c   1.000
_cell.angle_alpha   90.00
_cell.angle_beta   90.00
_cell.angle_gamma   90.00
#
_symmetry.space_group_name_H-M   'P 1'
#
loop_
_entity.id
_entity.type
_entity.pdbx_description
1 polymer ?
#
loop_
_entity_poly.entity_id
_entity_poly.type
_entity_poly.pdbx_seq_one_letter_code
_entity_poly.pdbx_strand_id
1 'polypeptide(L)'
;MYRNVITQLKQWKNKENRKPLVLAGARQVGKTFMLTEFGKQEFENVAYINCDDNDMAKDLFLQDYDMQRIILAIGAITRQNIVPGKTLIVLDEIQELRRGLTALKYFYEKAPQYHVAVAGSLLGITMHQGESFPVGKVDILNIYPMTFDEFTLAKGREQMVEILKSKDWNTIKLLRSEYIKLLREYYFVGGMPEAVKTFVDTNDSLKVREVQNNILFTYQKDISKHVPTSEANRINMVWQSMPSQLVKENKKFIYGVAKPGGRAKDFETAIQWLIDAGLVYKAERVTEPKMPLKFYVDISSFKLFLLDCGLLGAMSEIPAEKLLVADNGMEEAKGAFTENYLMSQLVATNDTSVFYYSNDAKLEIDFLIQHGCDLVPIEAKAEENLRSKSLSTFVANHPQLHGVRFSMSDYREQDWLTNIPLYAASVYF
;
A
#
# COMPACT_ATOMS: atom_id res chain seq x y z
N MET A 1 16.69 4.78 3.79
CA MET A 1 15.49 5.28 4.53
C MET A 1 14.89 4.13 5.31
N TYR A 2 14.48 4.36 6.55
CA TYR A 2 13.85 3.34 7.39
C TYR A 2 12.45 2.98 6.85
N ARG A 3 12.07 1.69 7.00
CA ARG A 3 10.75 1.18 6.62
C ARG A 3 10.24 0.24 7.72
N ASN A 4 8.97 0.38 8.07
CA ASN A 4 8.34 -0.44 9.12
C ASN A 4 8.36 -1.94 8.81
N VAL A 5 8.34 -2.32 7.54
CA VAL A 5 8.42 -3.72 7.08
C VAL A 5 9.70 -4.44 7.54
N ILE A 6 10.77 -3.71 7.92
CA ILE A 6 12.01 -4.33 8.43
C ILE A 6 11.75 -5.17 9.69
N THR A 7 10.81 -4.74 10.53
CA THR A 7 10.43 -5.48 11.73
C THR A 7 9.79 -6.84 11.37
N GLN A 8 8.90 -6.85 10.38
CA GLN A 8 8.28 -8.07 9.88
C GLN A 8 9.30 -9.00 9.19
N LEU A 9 10.28 -8.44 8.46
CA LEU A 9 11.37 -9.20 7.87
C LEU A 9 12.25 -9.87 8.95
N LYS A 10 12.55 -9.18 10.06
CA LYS A 10 13.27 -9.76 11.21
C LYS A 10 12.45 -10.86 11.90
N GLN A 11 11.15 -10.68 12.05
CA GLN A 11 10.26 -11.73 12.56
C GLN A 11 10.24 -12.95 11.64
N TRP A 12 10.14 -12.75 10.32
CA TRP A 12 10.21 -13.83 9.33
C TRP A 12 11.54 -14.58 9.41
N LYS A 13 12.69 -13.89 9.52
CA LYS A 13 14.01 -14.52 9.64
C LYS A 13 14.05 -15.52 10.80
N ASN A 14 13.46 -15.15 11.93
CA ASN A 14 13.52 -15.91 13.18
C ASN A 14 12.34 -16.88 13.38
N LYS A 15 11.45 -17.01 12.39
CA LYS A 15 10.28 -17.88 12.45
C LYS A 15 10.70 -19.35 12.41
N GLU A 16 10.25 -20.17 13.36
CA GLU A 16 10.61 -21.59 13.51
C GLU A 16 10.27 -22.39 12.25
N ASN A 17 9.05 -22.27 11.74
CA ASN A 17 8.60 -22.93 10.50
C ASN A 17 8.59 -21.95 9.31
N ARG A 18 9.72 -21.25 9.12
CA ARG A 18 9.89 -20.25 8.06
C ARG A 18 9.74 -20.88 6.69
N LYS A 19 8.95 -20.25 5.84
CA LYS A 19 8.85 -20.57 4.41
C LYS A 19 9.63 -19.53 3.60
N PRO A 20 9.98 -19.82 2.32
CA PRO A 20 10.47 -18.79 1.43
C PRO A 20 9.56 -17.57 1.44
N LEU A 21 10.14 -16.39 1.49
CA LEU A 21 9.42 -15.13 1.56
C LEU A 21 9.10 -14.61 0.17
N VAL A 22 7.86 -14.20 -0.03
CA VAL A 22 7.42 -13.39 -1.18
C VAL A 22 7.15 -11.97 -0.67
N LEU A 23 7.97 -11.00 -1.11
CA LEU A 23 7.75 -9.59 -0.83
C LEU A 23 6.91 -8.98 -1.97
N ALA A 24 5.61 -8.84 -1.73
CA ALA A 24 4.64 -8.33 -2.69
C ALA A 24 4.40 -6.82 -2.53
N GLY A 25 3.97 -6.15 -3.58
CA GLY A 25 3.63 -4.72 -3.58
C GLY A 25 3.82 -4.09 -4.95
N ALA A 26 3.29 -2.89 -5.14
CA ALA A 26 3.37 -2.16 -6.39
C ALA A 26 4.83 -1.96 -6.85
N ARG A 27 5.01 -1.64 -8.12
CA ARG A 27 6.34 -1.28 -8.65
C ARG A 27 6.83 0.02 -7.98
N GLN A 28 8.16 0.12 -7.77
CA GLN A 28 8.83 1.31 -7.22
C GLN A 28 8.52 1.64 -5.74
N VAL A 29 7.87 0.75 -4.99
CA VAL A 29 7.66 0.92 -3.53
C VAL A 29 8.88 0.54 -2.68
N GLY A 30 9.98 0.08 -3.32
CA GLY A 30 11.26 -0.17 -2.66
C GLY A 30 11.52 -1.63 -2.25
N LYS A 31 10.90 -2.63 -2.89
CA LYS A 31 11.09 -4.06 -2.59
C LYS A 31 12.56 -4.49 -2.62
N THR A 32 13.23 -4.27 -3.75
CA THR A 32 14.65 -4.59 -3.97
C THR A 32 15.55 -3.96 -2.92
N PHE A 33 15.33 -2.66 -2.65
CA PHE A 33 16.08 -1.91 -1.64
C PHE A 33 15.91 -2.56 -0.26
N MET A 34 14.69 -2.91 0.13
CA MET A 34 14.41 -3.48 1.45
C MET A 34 15.02 -4.86 1.63
N LEU A 35 14.93 -5.75 0.63
CA LEU A 35 15.56 -7.07 0.72
C LEU A 35 17.10 -6.97 0.76
N THR A 36 17.67 -6.04 -0.01
CA THR A 36 19.12 -5.83 -0.02
C THR A 36 19.62 -5.26 1.32
N GLU A 37 18.95 -4.25 1.85
CA GLU A 37 19.31 -3.64 3.14
C GLU A 37 19.07 -4.62 4.30
N PHE A 38 17.97 -5.35 4.30
CA PHE A 38 17.71 -6.41 5.28
C PHE A 38 18.80 -7.47 5.24
N GLY A 39 19.19 -7.89 4.04
CA GLY A 39 20.27 -8.86 3.86
C GLY A 39 21.61 -8.39 4.42
N LYS A 40 21.99 -7.12 4.13
CA LYS A 40 23.23 -6.52 4.66
C LYS A 40 23.26 -6.38 6.18
N GLN A 41 22.08 -6.10 6.79
CA GLN A 41 22.00 -5.87 8.24
C GLN A 41 21.91 -7.18 9.04
N GLU A 42 21.29 -8.21 8.47
CA GLU A 42 20.88 -9.39 9.22
C GLU A 42 21.61 -10.68 8.82
N PHE A 43 22.38 -10.67 7.73
CA PHE A 43 23.11 -11.85 7.23
C PHE A 43 24.59 -11.52 7.01
N GLU A 44 25.44 -12.58 6.95
CA GLU A 44 26.86 -12.41 6.66
C GLU A 44 27.08 -11.99 5.20
N ASN A 45 26.23 -12.49 4.27
CA ASN A 45 26.24 -12.10 2.86
C ASN A 45 24.88 -12.26 2.20
N VAL A 46 24.75 -11.68 0.99
CA VAL A 46 23.53 -11.72 0.17
C VAL A 46 23.87 -12.27 -1.21
N ALA A 47 23.22 -13.35 -1.60
CA ALA A 47 23.24 -13.87 -2.97
C ALA A 47 22.06 -13.28 -3.74
N TYR A 48 22.27 -12.13 -4.40
CA TYR A 48 21.27 -11.37 -5.13
C TYR A 48 21.31 -11.65 -6.62
N ILE A 49 20.15 -11.99 -7.20
CA ILE A 49 19.95 -12.15 -8.64
C ILE A 49 18.79 -11.26 -9.07
N ASN A 50 19.03 -10.35 -10.02
CA ASN A 50 17.97 -9.74 -10.81
C ASN A 50 17.61 -10.69 -11.96
N CYS A 51 16.41 -11.24 -11.92
CA CYS A 51 15.98 -12.30 -12.84
C CYS A 51 15.59 -11.74 -14.23
N ASP A 52 15.30 -10.47 -14.36
CA ASP A 52 15.00 -9.82 -15.65
C ASP A 52 16.28 -9.59 -16.48
N ASP A 53 17.40 -9.29 -15.82
CA ASP A 53 18.68 -8.90 -16.46
C ASP A 53 19.77 -10.00 -16.37
N ASN A 54 19.40 -11.26 -16.17
CA ASN A 54 20.37 -12.33 -15.99
C ASN A 54 20.00 -13.58 -16.80
N ASP A 55 20.56 -13.70 -18.01
CA ASP A 55 20.28 -14.83 -18.90
C ASP A 55 20.67 -16.18 -18.29
N MET A 56 21.77 -16.24 -17.49
CA MET A 56 22.16 -17.48 -16.81
C MET A 56 21.15 -17.92 -15.75
N ALA A 57 20.42 -16.97 -15.15
CA ALA A 57 19.40 -17.29 -14.18
C ALA A 57 18.11 -17.81 -14.84
N LYS A 58 17.79 -17.40 -16.07
CA LYS A 58 16.55 -17.78 -16.76
C LYS A 58 16.36 -19.29 -16.87
N ASP A 59 17.45 -20.05 -16.99
CA ASP A 59 17.44 -21.51 -17.15
C ASP A 59 17.60 -22.27 -15.82
N LEU A 60 17.74 -21.56 -14.70
CA LEU A 60 18.09 -22.13 -13.39
C LEU A 60 17.16 -23.26 -12.95
N PHE A 61 15.85 -23.15 -13.25
CA PHE A 61 14.81 -24.10 -12.83
C PHE A 61 14.23 -24.95 -13.97
N LEU A 62 14.77 -24.85 -15.20
CA LEU A 62 14.16 -25.51 -16.36
C LEU A 62 14.33 -27.04 -16.36
N GLN A 63 15.50 -27.53 -15.93
CA GLN A 63 15.81 -28.96 -16.01
C GLN A 63 15.08 -29.76 -14.92
N ASP A 64 15.29 -29.37 -13.66
CA ASP A 64 14.77 -30.06 -12.49
C ASP A 64 14.77 -29.13 -11.26
N TYR A 65 14.37 -29.68 -10.11
CA TYR A 65 14.42 -29.02 -8.79
C TYR A 65 15.43 -29.72 -7.86
N ASP A 66 16.65 -30.02 -8.37
CA ASP A 66 17.76 -30.42 -7.52
C ASP A 66 18.33 -29.20 -6.79
N MET A 67 17.99 -29.10 -5.49
CA MET A 67 18.36 -27.94 -4.67
C MET A 67 19.87 -27.79 -4.49
N GLN A 68 20.64 -28.89 -4.48
CA GLN A 68 22.10 -28.79 -4.36
C GLN A 68 22.70 -28.14 -5.60
N ARG A 69 22.30 -28.60 -6.78
CA ARG A 69 22.72 -28.02 -8.07
C ARG A 69 22.30 -26.55 -8.18
N ILE A 70 21.06 -26.23 -7.82
CA ILE A 70 20.51 -24.89 -7.90
C ILE A 70 21.26 -23.94 -6.97
N ILE A 71 21.53 -24.31 -5.74
CA ILE A 71 22.26 -23.49 -4.76
C ILE A 71 23.71 -23.27 -5.22
N LEU A 72 24.37 -24.29 -5.75
CA LEU A 72 25.73 -24.14 -6.35
C LEU A 72 25.68 -23.17 -7.53
N ALA A 73 24.69 -23.28 -8.41
CA ALA A 73 24.55 -22.37 -9.55
C ALA A 73 24.28 -20.92 -9.10
N ILE A 74 23.40 -20.70 -8.11
CA ILE A 74 23.18 -19.38 -7.52
C ILE A 74 24.49 -18.82 -6.94
N GLY A 75 25.25 -19.65 -6.22
CA GLY A 75 26.56 -19.27 -5.69
C GLY A 75 27.54 -18.84 -6.76
N ALA A 76 27.63 -19.58 -7.87
CA ALA A 76 28.47 -19.26 -9.00
C ALA A 76 28.05 -17.97 -9.71
N ILE A 77 26.74 -17.80 -9.98
CA ILE A 77 26.18 -16.60 -10.62
C ILE A 77 26.45 -15.35 -9.78
N THR A 78 26.23 -15.45 -8.47
CA THR A 78 26.36 -14.30 -7.55
C THR A 78 27.78 -14.09 -7.03
N ARG A 79 28.69 -15.06 -7.29
CA ARG A 79 30.05 -15.12 -6.71
C ARG A 79 30.05 -15.06 -5.19
N GLN A 80 29.02 -15.67 -4.56
CA GLN A 80 28.86 -15.73 -3.12
C GLN A 80 28.95 -17.18 -2.63
N ASN A 81 29.59 -17.39 -1.47
CA ASN A 81 29.53 -18.67 -0.79
C ASN A 81 28.20 -18.75 -0.02
N ILE A 82 27.30 -19.63 -0.44
CA ILE A 82 25.97 -19.77 0.16
C ILE A 82 26.04 -20.72 1.34
N VAL A 83 25.95 -20.15 2.54
CA VAL A 83 26.00 -20.88 3.81
C VAL A 83 24.61 -20.91 4.47
N PRO A 84 24.10 -22.11 4.84
CA PRO A 84 22.82 -22.25 5.55
C PRO A 84 22.74 -21.33 6.78
N GLY A 85 21.65 -20.60 6.92
CA GLY A 85 21.41 -19.70 8.05
C GLY A 85 22.19 -18.37 8.02
N LYS A 86 23.24 -18.25 7.19
CA LYS A 86 24.12 -17.08 7.14
C LYS A 86 23.98 -16.25 5.87
N THR A 87 23.51 -16.84 4.78
CA THR A 87 23.30 -16.18 3.50
C THR A 87 21.82 -15.94 3.24
N LEU A 88 21.44 -14.74 2.82
CA LEU A 88 20.13 -14.46 2.24
C LEU A 88 20.22 -14.64 0.72
N ILE A 89 19.42 -15.54 0.16
CA ILE A 89 19.22 -15.67 -1.28
C ILE A 89 18.07 -14.74 -1.67
N VAL A 90 18.32 -13.81 -2.59
CA VAL A 90 17.31 -12.87 -3.11
C VAL A 90 17.16 -13.08 -4.62
N LEU A 91 15.94 -13.44 -5.03
CA LEU A 91 15.55 -13.53 -6.43
C LEU A 91 14.56 -12.39 -6.72
N ASP A 92 15.05 -11.35 -7.36
CA ASP A 92 14.25 -10.17 -7.70
C ASP A 92 13.66 -10.33 -9.10
N GLU A 93 12.43 -9.83 -9.32
CA GLU A 93 11.60 -10.01 -10.51
C GLU A 93 11.45 -11.51 -10.87
N ILE A 94 11.13 -12.34 -9.87
CA ILE A 94 11.06 -13.81 -9.98
C ILE A 94 10.09 -14.30 -11.08
N GLN A 95 9.08 -13.51 -11.45
CA GLN A 95 8.15 -13.85 -12.53
C GLN A 95 8.84 -13.96 -13.91
N GLU A 96 10.03 -13.41 -14.07
CA GLU A 96 10.82 -13.56 -15.30
C GLU A 96 11.49 -14.93 -15.40
N LEU A 97 11.55 -15.69 -14.30
CA LEU A 97 12.08 -17.05 -14.28
C LEU A 97 10.97 -18.07 -14.56
N ARG A 98 11.08 -18.78 -15.66
CA ARG A 98 10.19 -19.93 -15.92
C ARG A 98 10.29 -20.92 -14.76
N ARG A 99 9.15 -21.29 -14.19
CA ARG A 99 9.02 -22.20 -13.05
C ARG A 99 9.65 -21.65 -11.74
N GLY A 100 10.02 -20.36 -11.69
CA GLY A 100 10.66 -19.74 -10.53
C GLY A 100 9.79 -19.75 -9.29
N LEU A 101 8.50 -19.36 -9.42
CA LEU A 101 7.55 -19.41 -8.33
C LEU A 101 7.33 -20.85 -7.82
N THR A 102 7.23 -21.82 -8.73
CA THR A 102 7.09 -23.24 -8.36
C THR A 102 8.33 -23.73 -7.60
N ALA A 103 9.52 -23.22 -7.88
CA ALA A 103 10.76 -23.61 -7.20
C ALA A 103 10.74 -23.30 -5.69
N LEU A 104 9.99 -22.29 -5.27
CA LEU A 104 9.85 -21.91 -3.86
C LEU A 104 9.29 -23.06 -3.01
N LYS A 105 8.38 -23.87 -3.56
CA LYS A 105 7.91 -25.09 -2.92
C LYS A 105 9.06 -26.03 -2.57
N TYR A 106 9.98 -26.22 -3.49
CA TYR A 106 11.10 -27.15 -3.31
C TYR A 106 12.17 -26.59 -2.39
N PHE A 107 12.38 -25.28 -2.37
CA PHE A 107 13.19 -24.65 -1.31
C PHE A 107 12.61 -24.93 0.08
N TYR A 108 11.30 -24.79 0.26
CA TYR A 108 10.64 -25.10 1.52
C TYR A 108 10.77 -26.59 1.91
N GLU A 109 10.54 -27.51 0.96
CA GLU A 109 10.43 -28.95 1.25
C GLU A 109 11.80 -29.64 1.35
N LYS A 110 12.80 -29.18 0.57
CA LYS A 110 14.09 -29.89 0.42
C LYS A 110 15.30 -29.09 0.91
N ALA A 111 15.16 -27.78 1.12
CA ALA A 111 16.25 -26.90 1.50
C ALA A 111 15.82 -25.82 2.53
N PRO A 112 15.04 -26.16 3.59
CA PRO A 112 14.48 -25.20 4.54
C PRO A 112 15.54 -24.44 5.36
N GLN A 113 16.76 -24.96 5.42
CA GLN A 113 17.89 -24.32 6.11
C GLN A 113 18.37 -23.03 5.42
N TYR A 114 18.02 -22.79 4.16
CA TYR A 114 18.39 -21.58 3.43
C TYR A 114 17.31 -20.51 3.55
N HIS A 115 17.74 -19.27 3.71
CA HIS A 115 16.84 -18.11 3.69
C HIS A 115 16.65 -17.65 2.25
N VAL A 116 15.45 -17.77 1.73
CA VAL A 116 15.11 -17.36 0.37
C VAL A 116 14.02 -16.30 0.45
N ALA A 117 14.30 -15.15 -0.13
CA ALA A 117 13.33 -14.07 -0.30
C ALA A 117 13.22 -13.71 -1.78
N VAL A 118 12.02 -13.53 -2.26
CA VAL A 118 11.77 -13.15 -3.64
C VAL A 118 10.94 -11.88 -3.70
N ALA A 119 11.15 -11.10 -4.74
CA ALA A 119 10.35 -9.94 -5.04
C ALA A 119 9.91 -9.96 -6.51
N GLY A 120 8.83 -9.26 -6.80
CA GLY A 120 8.35 -9.04 -8.15
C GLY A 120 7.25 -8.01 -8.16
N SER A 121 7.24 -7.18 -9.19
CA SER A 121 6.32 -6.06 -9.31
C SER A 121 4.91 -6.47 -9.71
N LEU A 122 4.76 -7.63 -10.35
CA LEU A 122 3.49 -8.16 -10.88
C LEU A 122 3.13 -9.52 -10.28
N LEU A 123 3.64 -9.83 -9.09
CA LEU A 123 3.38 -11.13 -8.45
C LEU A 123 1.89 -11.36 -8.21
N GLY A 124 1.12 -10.34 -7.82
CA GLY A 124 -0.32 -10.43 -7.69
C GLY A 124 -1.00 -10.89 -9.01
N ILE A 125 -0.56 -10.36 -10.14
CA ILE A 125 -1.10 -10.71 -11.47
C ILE A 125 -0.66 -12.12 -11.87
N THR A 126 0.62 -12.47 -11.69
CA THR A 126 1.15 -13.80 -12.03
C THR A 126 0.47 -14.91 -11.25
N MET A 127 0.04 -14.65 -10.02
CA MET A 127 -0.76 -15.58 -9.21
C MET A 127 -2.07 -16.00 -9.90
N HIS A 128 -2.62 -15.18 -10.78
CA HIS A 128 -3.88 -15.43 -11.50
C HIS A 128 -3.68 -15.94 -12.95
N GLN A 129 -2.46 -15.90 -13.49
CA GLN A 129 -2.18 -16.22 -14.90
C GLN A 129 -1.72 -17.67 -15.19
N GLY A 130 -1.98 -18.62 -14.27
CA GLY A 130 -1.84 -20.06 -14.57
C GLY A 130 -0.48 -20.67 -14.30
N GLU A 131 0.54 -19.96 -13.80
CA GLU A 131 1.68 -20.59 -13.15
C GLU A 131 1.26 -21.12 -11.77
N SER A 132 1.69 -22.34 -11.44
CA SER A 132 1.38 -22.97 -10.15
C SER A 132 2.01 -22.19 -9.00
N PHE A 133 1.27 -21.22 -8.46
CA PHE A 133 1.69 -20.52 -7.25
C PHE A 133 1.77 -21.52 -6.10
N PRO A 134 2.85 -21.55 -5.30
CA PRO A 134 3.06 -22.54 -4.24
C PRO A 134 2.22 -22.24 -2.99
N VAL A 135 0.89 -22.38 -3.12
CA VAL A 135 -0.06 -22.14 -2.03
C VAL A 135 0.33 -22.91 -0.77
N GLY A 136 0.38 -22.20 0.36
CA GLY A 136 0.74 -22.79 1.66
C GLY A 136 2.22 -23.12 1.85
N LYS A 137 3.08 -22.85 0.84
CA LYS A 137 4.53 -23.17 0.86
C LYS A 137 5.42 -21.91 0.89
N VAL A 138 4.81 -20.73 0.95
CA VAL A 138 5.49 -19.43 1.05
C VAL A 138 4.87 -18.59 2.17
N ASP A 139 5.66 -17.70 2.74
CA ASP A 139 5.21 -16.58 3.57
C ASP A 139 5.10 -15.35 2.67
N ILE A 140 4.06 -14.54 2.83
CA ILE A 140 3.85 -13.33 2.03
C ILE A 140 3.91 -12.12 2.95
N LEU A 141 4.71 -11.13 2.59
CA LEU A 141 4.70 -9.80 3.20
C LEU A 141 4.38 -8.77 2.12
N ASN A 142 3.51 -7.83 2.46
CA ASN A 142 3.19 -6.72 1.60
C ASN A 142 4.03 -5.49 1.96
N ILE A 143 4.52 -4.79 0.94
CA ILE A 143 5.14 -3.48 1.09
C ILE A 143 4.32 -2.45 0.31
N TYR A 144 4.04 -1.36 0.98
CA TYR A 144 3.23 -0.24 0.49
C TYR A 144 4.11 0.99 0.22
N PRO A 145 3.62 2.06 -0.40
CA PRO A 145 4.27 3.38 -0.30
C PRO A 145 4.57 3.73 1.16
N MET A 146 5.54 4.59 1.40
CA MET A 146 5.92 5.01 2.76
C MET A 146 4.72 5.63 3.47
N THR A 147 4.51 5.22 4.72
CA THR A 147 3.52 5.85 5.60
C THR A 147 3.98 7.22 6.07
N PHE A 148 3.08 7.99 6.69
CA PHE A 148 3.41 9.34 7.17
C PHE A 148 4.54 9.33 8.22
N ASP A 149 4.56 8.36 9.12
CA ASP A 149 5.65 8.21 10.10
C ASP A 149 6.98 7.84 9.41
N GLU A 150 6.98 6.96 8.40
CA GLU A 150 8.18 6.64 7.60
C GLU A 150 8.69 7.86 6.82
N PHE A 151 7.80 8.69 6.26
CA PHE A 151 8.15 9.95 5.63
C PHE A 151 8.76 10.93 6.64
N THR A 152 8.16 11.05 7.81
CA THR A 152 8.65 11.92 8.90
C THR A 152 10.04 11.49 9.37
N LEU A 153 10.29 10.17 9.49
CA LEU A 153 11.63 9.62 9.72
C LEU A 153 12.61 9.96 8.60
N ALA A 154 12.19 9.84 7.34
CA ALA A 154 13.04 10.18 6.19
C ALA A 154 13.44 11.66 6.18
N LYS A 155 12.61 12.54 6.74
CA LYS A 155 12.90 13.98 6.95
C LYS A 155 13.84 14.24 8.14
N GLY A 156 14.35 13.21 8.83
CA GLY A 156 15.22 13.36 10.00
C GLY A 156 14.47 13.89 11.25
N ARG A 157 13.19 13.55 11.40
CA ARG A 157 12.33 13.98 12.50
C ARG A 157 11.97 12.82 13.44
N GLU A 158 12.96 12.03 13.85
CA GLU A 158 12.80 10.83 14.67
C GLU A 158 12.02 11.10 15.96
N GLN A 159 12.38 12.19 16.67
CA GLN A 159 11.71 12.57 17.93
C GLN A 159 10.23 12.84 17.73
N MET A 160 9.83 13.45 16.61
CA MET A 160 8.40 13.69 16.33
C MET A 160 7.64 12.37 16.14
N VAL A 161 8.26 11.37 15.50
CA VAL A 161 7.64 10.04 15.35
C VAL A 161 7.53 9.32 16.69
N GLU A 162 8.55 9.42 17.56
CA GLU A 162 8.49 8.87 18.92
C GLU A 162 7.38 9.50 19.76
N ILE A 163 7.22 10.84 19.67
CA ILE A 163 6.13 11.55 20.33
C ILE A 163 4.76 11.10 19.80
N LEU A 164 4.59 10.93 18.48
CA LEU A 164 3.35 10.40 17.92
C LEU A 164 3.05 8.99 18.44
N LYS A 165 4.05 8.12 18.47
CA LYS A 165 3.92 6.72 18.94
C LYS A 165 3.64 6.65 20.44
N SER A 166 4.13 7.60 21.24
CA SER A 166 3.82 7.66 22.67
C SER A 166 2.40 8.07 22.99
N LYS A 167 1.68 8.66 22.00
CA LYS A 167 0.32 9.21 22.16
C LYS A 167 0.24 10.27 23.27
N ASP A 168 1.34 10.98 23.56
CA ASP A 168 1.33 12.15 24.44
C ASP A 168 0.66 13.34 23.71
N TRP A 169 -0.66 13.36 23.78
CA TRP A 169 -1.49 14.32 23.07
C TRP A 169 -1.20 15.77 23.48
N ASN A 170 -0.71 16.03 24.70
CA ASN A 170 -0.33 17.36 25.13
C ASN A 170 0.92 17.85 24.40
N THR A 171 1.95 17.02 24.32
CA THR A 171 3.18 17.33 23.58
C THR A 171 2.90 17.37 22.06
N ILE A 172 2.09 16.47 21.53
CA ILE A 172 1.65 16.47 20.13
C ILE A 172 0.97 17.79 19.77
N LYS A 173 0.09 18.30 20.65
CA LYS A 173 -0.59 19.58 20.45
C LYS A 173 0.38 20.78 20.42
N LEU A 174 1.43 20.78 21.22
CA LEU A 174 2.45 21.82 21.18
C LEU A 174 3.19 21.88 19.84
N LEU A 175 3.36 20.72 19.17
CA LEU A 175 4.04 20.58 17.89
C LEU A 175 3.07 20.58 16.69
N ARG A 176 1.80 20.90 16.91
CA ARG A 176 0.73 20.81 15.89
C ARG A 176 1.08 21.46 14.57
N SER A 177 1.65 22.67 14.59
CA SER A 177 2.01 23.43 13.38
C SER A 177 3.04 22.68 12.53
N GLU A 178 4.03 22.04 13.15
CA GLU A 178 5.05 21.25 12.45
C GLU A 178 4.46 19.98 11.87
N TYR A 179 3.59 19.27 12.61
CA TYR A 179 2.90 18.10 12.08
C TYR A 179 1.99 18.43 10.88
N ILE A 180 1.26 19.54 10.95
CA ILE A 180 0.42 20.00 9.84
C ILE A 180 1.27 20.34 8.61
N LYS A 181 2.42 20.99 8.80
CA LYS A 181 3.36 21.28 7.72
C LYS A 181 3.86 20.00 7.06
N LEU A 182 4.32 19.02 7.86
CA LEU A 182 4.77 17.70 7.38
C LEU A 182 3.66 16.95 6.66
N LEU A 183 2.41 17.02 7.15
CA LEU A 183 1.27 16.37 6.51
C LEU A 183 0.97 16.98 5.13
N ARG A 184 1.07 18.30 4.98
CA ARG A 184 0.92 18.97 3.69
C ARG A 184 2.04 18.59 2.72
N GLU A 185 3.27 18.55 3.22
CA GLU A 185 4.40 18.06 2.43
C GLU A 185 4.14 16.62 1.97
N TYR A 186 3.65 15.75 2.85
CA TYR A 186 3.30 14.37 2.50
C TYR A 186 2.14 14.30 1.49
N TYR A 187 1.12 15.14 1.58
CA TYR A 187 0.04 15.19 0.59
C TYR A 187 0.55 15.52 -0.81
N PHE A 188 1.58 16.36 -0.91
CA PHE A 188 2.21 16.69 -2.17
C PHE A 188 3.20 15.62 -2.65
N VAL A 189 4.10 15.18 -1.78
CA VAL A 189 5.20 14.25 -2.11
C VAL A 189 4.70 12.82 -2.24
N GLY A 190 3.77 12.43 -1.36
CA GLY A 190 3.34 11.04 -1.19
C GLY A 190 4.36 10.19 -0.46
N GLY A 191 4.13 8.87 -0.53
CA GLY A 191 4.99 7.84 0.07
C GLY A 191 5.85 7.06 -0.93
N MET A 192 5.90 7.46 -2.22
CA MET A 192 6.78 6.78 -3.17
C MET A 192 8.24 7.06 -2.85
N PRO A 193 9.09 6.03 -2.58
CA PRO A 193 10.43 6.22 -2.03
C PRO A 193 11.34 7.15 -2.83
N GLU A 194 11.24 7.13 -4.16
CA GLU A 194 12.03 8.00 -5.04
C GLU A 194 11.58 9.47 -4.91
N ALA A 195 10.27 9.71 -4.87
CA ALA A 195 9.72 11.05 -4.65
C ALA A 195 10.09 11.60 -3.28
N VAL A 196 9.98 10.77 -2.23
CA VAL A 196 10.40 11.13 -0.86
C VAL A 196 11.88 11.45 -0.81
N LYS A 197 12.74 10.59 -1.40
CA LYS A 197 14.19 10.82 -1.46
C LYS A 197 14.52 12.12 -2.18
N THR A 198 13.91 12.36 -3.34
CA THR A 198 14.12 13.59 -4.11
C THR A 198 13.74 14.82 -3.30
N PHE A 199 12.62 14.79 -2.58
CA PHE A 199 12.20 15.90 -1.74
C PHE A 199 13.13 16.13 -0.56
N VAL A 200 13.56 15.06 0.12
CA VAL A 200 14.51 15.16 1.25
C VAL A 200 15.84 15.74 0.80
N ASP A 201 16.37 15.29 -0.34
CA ASP A 201 17.69 15.69 -0.83
C ASP A 201 17.68 17.11 -1.44
N THR A 202 16.58 17.56 -2.04
CA THR A 202 16.56 18.80 -2.85
C THR A 202 15.60 19.86 -2.37
N ASN A 203 14.56 19.49 -1.64
CA ASN A 203 13.41 20.35 -1.28
C ASN A 203 12.78 21.08 -2.49
N ASP A 204 12.85 20.47 -3.68
CA ASP A 204 12.42 21.02 -4.95
C ASP A 204 11.13 20.32 -5.43
N SER A 205 10.03 21.06 -5.44
CA SER A 205 8.72 20.55 -5.83
C SER A 205 8.63 20.18 -7.33
N LEU A 206 9.39 20.84 -8.20
CA LEU A 206 9.39 20.54 -9.64
C LEU A 206 10.05 19.17 -9.89
N LYS A 207 11.18 18.90 -9.25
CA LYS A 207 11.85 17.60 -9.33
C LYS A 207 10.99 16.46 -8.78
N VAL A 208 10.29 16.70 -7.69
CA VAL A 208 9.34 15.72 -7.13
C VAL A 208 8.23 15.41 -8.12
N ARG A 209 7.65 16.43 -8.75
CA ARG A 209 6.61 16.27 -9.76
C ARG A 209 7.11 15.52 -11.00
N GLU A 210 8.34 15.77 -11.42
CA GLU A 210 8.98 15.00 -12.50
C GLU A 210 9.09 13.52 -12.16
N VAL A 211 9.56 13.18 -10.95
CA VAL A 211 9.61 11.80 -10.47
C VAL A 211 8.23 11.16 -10.45
N GLN A 212 7.21 11.84 -9.90
CA GLN A 212 5.85 11.33 -9.85
C GLN A 212 5.29 11.06 -11.26
N ASN A 213 5.50 11.97 -12.21
CA ASN A 213 5.07 11.79 -13.59
C ASN A 213 5.79 10.60 -14.26
N ASN A 214 7.07 10.40 -13.98
CA ASN A 214 7.83 9.25 -14.48
C ASN A 214 7.29 7.92 -13.91
N ILE A 215 6.92 7.89 -12.63
CA ILE A 215 6.28 6.73 -12.01
C ILE A 215 4.94 6.42 -12.70
N LEU A 216 4.07 7.42 -12.88
CA LEU A 216 2.79 7.26 -13.55
C LEU A 216 2.95 6.78 -15.00
N PHE A 217 3.92 7.32 -15.74
CA PHE A 217 4.25 6.88 -17.09
C PHE A 217 4.72 5.42 -17.11
N THR A 218 5.55 5.01 -16.15
CA THR A 218 6.02 3.62 -16.03
C THR A 218 4.85 2.68 -15.80
N TYR A 219 3.90 3.02 -14.93
CA TYR A 219 2.70 2.20 -14.70
C TYR A 219 1.85 2.04 -15.98
N GLN A 220 1.67 3.10 -16.76
CA GLN A 220 0.96 3.01 -18.05
C GLN A 220 1.68 2.10 -19.05
N LYS A 221 3.02 2.10 -19.08
CA LYS A 221 3.82 1.19 -19.91
C LYS A 221 3.69 -0.25 -19.47
N ASP A 222 3.70 -0.52 -18.17
CA ASP A 222 3.50 -1.87 -17.62
C ASP A 222 2.13 -2.44 -17.98
N ILE A 223 1.06 -1.65 -17.87
CA ILE A 223 -0.29 -2.02 -18.31
C ILE A 223 -0.24 -2.48 -19.77
N SER A 224 0.44 -1.73 -20.64
CA SER A 224 0.49 -2.02 -22.08
C SER A 224 1.38 -3.25 -22.41
N LYS A 225 2.37 -3.58 -21.57
CA LYS A 225 3.32 -4.68 -21.80
C LYS A 225 2.75 -6.06 -21.41
N HIS A 226 1.96 -6.12 -20.34
CA HIS A 226 1.63 -7.38 -19.67
C HIS A 226 0.21 -7.88 -19.90
N VAL A 227 -0.61 -7.16 -20.70
CA VAL A 227 -1.97 -7.59 -21.05
C VAL A 227 -2.28 -7.36 -22.52
N PRO A 228 -3.24 -8.11 -23.11
CA PRO A 228 -3.71 -7.86 -24.47
C PRO A 228 -4.21 -6.42 -24.64
N THR A 229 -4.03 -5.84 -25.82
CA THR A 229 -4.35 -4.42 -26.11
C THR A 229 -5.81 -4.04 -25.75
N SER A 230 -6.76 -4.94 -25.94
CA SER A 230 -8.17 -4.70 -25.60
C SER A 230 -8.40 -4.55 -24.09
N GLU A 231 -7.67 -5.29 -23.26
CA GLU A 231 -7.71 -5.18 -21.80
C GLU A 231 -6.90 -4.01 -21.31
N ALA A 232 -5.71 -3.74 -21.87
CA ALA A 232 -4.91 -2.57 -21.55
C ALA A 232 -5.72 -1.28 -21.71
N ASN A 233 -6.53 -1.16 -22.75
CA ASN A 233 -7.42 -0.01 -22.95
C ASN A 233 -8.46 0.12 -21.81
N ARG A 234 -9.06 -0.96 -21.35
CA ARG A 234 -10.04 -0.95 -20.25
C ARG A 234 -9.38 -0.58 -18.91
N ILE A 235 -8.19 -1.15 -18.64
CA ILE A 235 -7.41 -0.82 -17.44
C ILE A 235 -7.05 0.66 -17.44
N ASN A 236 -6.57 1.19 -18.57
CA ASN A 236 -6.24 2.61 -18.71
C ASN A 236 -7.47 3.52 -18.53
N MET A 237 -8.67 3.12 -19.02
CA MET A 237 -9.90 3.89 -18.80
C MET A 237 -10.23 3.98 -17.29
N VAL A 238 -10.14 2.88 -16.55
CA VAL A 238 -10.34 2.89 -15.09
C VAL A 238 -9.28 3.75 -14.43
N TRP A 239 -7.99 3.53 -14.75
CA TRP A 239 -6.86 4.26 -14.20
C TRP A 239 -6.99 5.77 -14.37
N GLN A 240 -7.24 6.23 -15.59
CA GLN A 240 -7.41 7.66 -15.89
C GLN A 240 -8.65 8.28 -15.25
N SER A 241 -9.69 7.48 -14.95
CA SER A 241 -10.89 7.98 -14.28
C SER A 241 -10.71 8.22 -12.78
N MET A 242 -9.64 7.72 -12.15
CA MET A 242 -9.46 7.76 -10.70
C MET A 242 -9.62 9.15 -10.08
N PRO A 243 -9.02 10.25 -10.60
CA PRO A 243 -9.23 11.58 -10.03
C PRO A 243 -10.72 11.99 -10.06
N SER A 244 -11.40 11.74 -11.17
CA SER A 244 -12.82 12.08 -11.33
C SER A 244 -13.76 11.22 -10.49
N GLN A 245 -13.36 9.99 -10.13
CA GLN A 245 -14.11 9.14 -9.19
C GLN A 245 -14.03 9.67 -7.76
N LEU A 246 -12.83 10.08 -7.32
CA LEU A 246 -12.55 10.46 -5.94
C LEU A 246 -13.10 11.85 -5.55
N VAL A 247 -13.27 12.76 -6.50
CA VAL A 247 -13.81 14.11 -6.23
C VAL A 247 -15.32 14.12 -6.04
N LYS A 248 -16.03 13.05 -6.43
CA LYS A 248 -17.49 12.98 -6.29
C LYS A 248 -17.94 12.89 -4.83
N GLU A 249 -19.08 13.49 -4.53
CA GLU A 249 -19.69 13.50 -3.20
C GLU A 249 -19.91 12.07 -2.67
N ASN A 250 -20.46 11.19 -3.53
CA ASN A 250 -20.53 9.76 -3.25
C ASN A 250 -19.42 9.05 -4.05
N LYS A 251 -18.33 8.71 -3.39
CA LYS A 251 -17.13 8.10 -4.00
C LYS A 251 -17.31 6.63 -4.45
N LYS A 252 -18.55 6.12 -4.48
CA LYS A 252 -18.86 4.83 -5.10
C LYS A 252 -18.35 4.83 -6.54
N PHE A 253 -17.66 3.76 -6.95
CA PHE A 253 -17.16 3.64 -8.31
C PHE A 253 -18.31 3.63 -9.33
N ILE A 254 -18.23 4.52 -10.31
CA ILE A 254 -19.24 4.70 -11.35
C ILE A 254 -18.63 4.31 -12.69
N TYR A 255 -19.05 3.19 -13.25
CA TYR A 255 -18.55 2.68 -14.54
C TYR A 255 -18.71 3.66 -15.69
N GLY A 256 -19.82 4.43 -15.69
CA GLY A 256 -20.08 5.47 -16.68
C GLY A 256 -19.09 6.63 -16.71
N VAL A 257 -18.31 6.82 -15.62
CA VAL A 257 -17.21 7.83 -15.55
C VAL A 257 -15.98 7.32 -16.27
N ALA A 258 -15.67 6.01 -16.17
CA ALA A 258 -14.59 5.43 -16.93
C ALA A 258 -14.90 5.39 -18.44
N LYS A 259 -16.18 5.11 -18.80
CA LYS A 259 -16.66 5.14 -20.18
C LYS A 259 -18.16 5.36 -20.21
N PRO A 260 -18.69 6.32 -21.00
CA PRO A 260 -20.13 6.49 -21.19
C PRO A 260 -20.80 5.16 -21.57
N GLY A 261 -21.86 4.76 -20.84
CA GLY A 261 -22.55 3.50 -21.03
C GLY A 261 -21.83 2.25 -20.52
N GLY A 262 -20.68 2.41 -19.85
CA GLY A 262 -19.91 1.30 -19.25
C GLY A 262 -20.69 0.55 -18.16
N ARG A 263 -20.51 -0.76 -18.11
CA ARG A 263 -21.15 -1.67 -17.15
C ARG A 263 -20.10 -2.48 -16.40
N ALA A 264 -20.48 -3.07 -15.26
CA ALA A 264 -19.60 -3.89 -14.41
C ALA A 264 -18.82 -4.94 -15.23
N LYS A 265 -19.50 -5.74 -16.03
CA LYS A 265 -18.88 -6.78 -16.88
C LYS A 265 -17.78 -6.29 -17.83
N ASP A 266 -17.76 -4.99 -18.13
CA ASP A 266 -16.77 -4.42 -19.06
C ASP A 266 -15.46 -4.07 -18.35
N PHE A 267 -15.46 -3.96 -17.01
CA PHE A 267 -14.34 -3.42 -16.23
C PHE A 267 -13.92 -4.27 -15.03
N GLU A 268 -14.64 -5.34 -14.68
CA GLU A 268 -14.30 -6.18 -13.51
C GLU A 268 -12.86 -6.71 -13.56
N THR A 269 -12.46 -7.30 -14.71
CA THR A 269 -11.09 -7.79 -14.93
C THR A 269 -10.07 -6.65 -14.86
N ALA A 270 -10.41 -5.49 -15.42
CA ALA A 270 -9.52 -4.32 -15.40
C ALA A 270 -9.31 -3.76 -13.99
N ILE A 271 -10.37 -3.70 -13.19
CA ILE A 271 -10.30 -3.28 -11.79
C ILE A 271 -9.50 -4.29 -10.97
N GLN A 272 -9.77 -5.59 -11.16
CA GLN A 272 -9.03 -6.64 -10.47
C GLN A 272 -7.54 -6.58 -10.80
N TRP A 273 -7.18 -6.35 -12.06
CA TRP A 273 -5.79 -6.17 -12.47
C TRP A 273 -5.11 -5.02 -11.72
N LEU A 274 -5.77 -3.86 -11.59
CA LEU A 274 -5.23 -2.71 -10.86
C LEU A 274 -5.04 -3.00 -9.35
N ILE A 275 -5.96 -3.77 -8.76
CA ILE A 275 -5.87 -4.22 -7.36
C ILE A 275 -4.68 -5.18 -7.20
N ASP A 276 -4.56 -6.18 -8.07
CA ASP A 276 -3.50 -7.20 -8.03
C ASP A 276 -2.11 -6.59 -8.29
N ALA A 277 -2.04 -5.55 -9.13
CA ALA A 277 -0.84 -4.75 -9.34
C ALA A 277 -0.49 -3.84 -8.14
N GLY A 278 -1.40 -3.72 -7.15
CA GLY A 278 -1.23 -2.85 -5.99
C GLY A 278 -1.34 -1.35 -6.31
N LEU A 279 -1.93 -0.99 -7.47
CA LEU A 279 -2.05 0.40 -7.93
C LEU A 279 -3.27 1.11 -7.35
N VAL A 280 -4.29 0.34 -6.94
CA VAL A 280 -5.49 0.86 -6.29
C VAL A 280 -5.87 0.00 -5.08
N TYR A 281 -6.47 0.63 -4.10
CA TYR A 281 -7.09 -0.03 -2.95
C TYR A 281 -8.60 0.00 -3.09
N LYS A 282 -9.25 -1.12 -2.78
CA LYS A 282 -10.69 -1.27 -2.85
C LYS A 282 -11.29 -1.28 -1.45
N ALA A 283 -12.24 -0.39 -1.19
CA ALA A 283 -13.13 -0.46 -0.02
C ALA A 283 -14.50 -0.96 -0.48
N GLU A 284 -14.93 -2.12 0.01
CA GLU A 284 -16.22 -2.71 -0.32
C GLU A 284 -17.32 -2.20 0.61
N ARG A 285 -18.53 -2.04 0.09
CA ARG A 285 -19.68 -1.69 0.92
C ARG A 285 -20.09 -2.85 1.82
N VAL A 286 -20.40 -2.57 3.08
CA VAL A 286 -21.10 -3.51 3.93
C VAL A 286 -22.52 -3.03 4.19
N THR A 287 -23.47 -3.97 4.21
CA THR A 287 -24.91 -3.71 4.42
C THR A 287 -25.27 -3.65 5.91
N GLU A 288 -24.49 -4.33 6.75
CA GLU A 288 -24.66 -4.33 8.19
C GLU A 288 -23.31 -4.21 8.91
N PRO A 289 -23.20 -3.37 9.95
CA PRO A 289 -21.96 -3.23 10.73
C PRO A 289 -21.88 -4.31 11.82
N LYS A 290 -21.72 -5.56 11.40
CA LYS A 290 -21.59 -6.74 12.26
C LYS A 290 -20.36 -7.56 11.90
N MET A 291 -19.74 -8.18 12.89
CA MET A 291 -18.60 -9.07 12.68
C MET A 291 -19.06 -10.49 12.30
N PRO A 292 -18.33 -11.15 11.41
CA PRO A 292 -17.24 -10.60 10.57
C PRO A 292 -17.81 -9.79 9.39
N LEU A 293 -17.22 -8.62 9.14
CA LEU A 293 -17.70 -7.70 8.09
C LEU A 293 -17.84 -8.34 6.70
N LYS A 294 -16.96 -9.30 6.38
CA LYS A 294 -16.99 -10.02 5.10
C LYS A 294 -18.28 -10.76 4.81
N PHE A 295 -19.09 -11.10 5.82
CA PHE A 295 -20.38 -11.76 5.62
C PHE A 295 -21.47 -10.80 5.10
N TYR A 296 -21.25 -9.51 5.26
CA TYR A 296 -22.23 -8.48 4.92
C TYR A 296 -21.80 -7.62 3.74
N VAL A 297 -20.82 -8.10 2.95
CA VAL A 297 -20.31 -7.36 1.78
C VAL A 297 -21.33 -7.34 0.66
N ASP A 298 -21.59 -6.15 0.14
CA ASP A 298 -22.25 -5.94 -1.14
C ASP A 298 -21.20 -5.78 -2.25
N ILE A 299 -20.98 -6.83 -3.00
CA ILE A 299 -20.00 -6.87 -4.09
C ILE A 299 -20.30 -5.89 -5.23
N SER A 300 -21.55 -5.41 -5.35
CA SER A 300 -21.97 -4.47 -6.39
C SER A 300 -21.58 -3.03 -6.12
N SER A 301 -21.09 -2.74 -4.92
CA SER A 301 -20.81 -1.38 -4.45
C SER A 301 -19.47 -1.31 -3.76
N PHE A 302 -18.56 -0.49 -4.30
CA PHE A 302 -17.22 -0.30 -3.77
C PHE A 302 -16.69 1.10 -4.11
N LYS A 303 -15.68 1.53 -3.36
CA LYS A 303 -14.86 2.70 -3.64
C LYS A 303 -13.48 2.24 -4.07
N LEU A 304 -12.82 2.97 -4.96
CA LEU A 304 -11.41 2.79 -5.31
C LEU A 304 -10.61 4.00 -4.88
N PHE A 305 -9.45 3.74 -4.31
CA PHE A 305 -8.48 4.75 -3.88
C PHE A 305 -7.14 4.48 -4.56
N LEU A 306 -6.41 5.53 -4.90
CA LEU A 306 -5.07 5.39 -5.46
C LEU A 306 -4.09 4.95 -4.37
N LEU A 307 -3.07 4.16 -4.75
CA LEU A 307 -2.07 3.67 -3.79
C LEU A 307 -1.33 4.78 -3.04
N ASP A 308 -1.25 5.99 -3.61
CA ASP A 308 -0.44 7.09 -3.08
C ASP A 308 -1.09 8.46 -3.36
N CYS A 309 -1.09 9.35 -2.35
CA CYS A 309 -1.69 10.67 -2.48
C CYS A 309 -0.85 11.65 -3.32
N GLY A 310 0.49 11.51 -3.33
CA GLY A 310 1.36 12.32 -4.18
C GLY A 310 1.15 12.01 -5.66
N LEU A 311 0.98 10.72 -5.99
CA LEU A 311 0.63 10.30 -7.35
C LEU A 311 -0.78 10.75 -7.74
N LEU A 312 -1.74 10.78 -6.81
CA LEU A 312 -3.05 11.37 -7.05
C LEU A 312 -2.94 12.85 -7.41
N GLY A 313 -2.09 13.60 -6.71
CA GLY A 313 -1.81 15.00 -7.00
C GLY A 313 -1.19 15.22 -8.38
N ALA A 314 -0.26 14.37 -8.78
CA ALA A 314 0.36 14.41 -10.11
C ALA A 314 -0.64 14.05 -11.20
N MET A 315 -1.43 12.98 -11.02
CA MET A 315 -2.44 12.54 -11.97
C MET A 315 -3.57 13.57 -12.15
N SER A 316 -3.86 14.34 -11.10
CA SER A 316 -4.85 15.44 -11.12
C SER A 316 -4.28 16.78 -11.58
N GLU A 317 -2.99 16.84 -11.94
CA GLU A 317 -2.26 18.05 -12.37
C GLU A 317 -2.36 19.21 -11.34
N ILE A 318 -2.47 18.88 -10.05
CA ILE A 318 -2.61 19.88 -9.00
C ILE A 318 -1.26 20.58 -8.76
N PRO A 319 -1.17 21.92 -8.84
CA PRO A 319 0.05 22.64 -8.53
C PRO A 319 0.52 22.40 -7.09
N ALA A 320 1.83 22.38 -6.88
CA ALA A 320 2.44 22.15 -5.57
C ALA A 320 1.96 23.17 -4.52
N GLU A 321 1.84 24.42 -4.90
CA GLU A 321 1.43 25.52 -4.02
C GLU A 321 0.03 25.30 -3.45
N LYS A 322 -0.85 24.61 -4.18
CA LYS A 322 -2.21 24.32 -3.75
C LYS A 322 -2.28 23.29 -2.63
N LEU A 323 -1.31 22.38 -2.55
CA LEU A 323 -1.22 21.35 -1.51
C LEU A 323 -0.35 21.79 -0.33
N LEU A 324 0.72 22.55 -0.61
CA LEU A 324 1.69 22.98 0.40
C LEU A 324 1.20 24.18 1.24
N VAL A 325 0.34 25.06 0.70
CA VAL A 325 -0.12 26.28 1.38
C VAL A 325 -1.57 26.17 1.88
N ALA A 326 -1.84 26.75 3.04
CA ALA A 326 -3.02 26.50 3.88
C ALA A 326 -4.38 26.90 3.29
N ASP A 327 -4.47 27.83 2.35
CA ASP A 327 -5.74 28.52 2.08
C ASP A 327 -5.97 28.76 0.58
N ASN A 328 -6.39 27.71 -0.15
CA ASN A 328 -6.40 27.82 -1.60
C ASN A 328 -7.61 27.23 -2.34
N GLY A 329 -8.82 27.31 -1.77
CA GLY A 329 -10.06 27.18 -2.54
C GLY A 329 -10.28 25.85 -3.29
N MET A 330 -9.79 24.73 -2.76
CA MET A 330 -9.95 23.40 -3.35
C MET A 330 -10.71 22.45 -2.39
N GLU A 331 -11.86 22.89 -1.85
CA GLU A 331 -12.58 22.16 -0.81
C GLU A 331 -12.94 20.71 -1.21
N GLU A 332 -13.44 20.53 -2.44
CA GLU A 332 -13.78 19.20 -2.95
C GLU A 332 -12.55 18.28 -3.07
N ALA A 333 -11.44 18.82 -3.58
CA ALA A 333 -10.21 18.04 -3.69
C ALA A 333 -9.61 17.71 -2.32
N LYS A 334 -9.70 18.59 -1.33
CA LYS A 334 -9.21 18.33 0.05
C LYS A 334 -9.86 17.08 0.64
N GLY A 335 -11.16 16.89 0.46
CA GLY A 335 -11.87 15.69 0.89
C GLY A 335 -11.35 14.42 0.21
N ALA A 336 -11.16 14.46 -1.12
CA ALA A 336 -10.62 13.35 -1.89
C ALA A 336 -9.21 12.94 -1.43
N PHE A 337 -8.33 13.93 -1.23
CA PHE A 337 -6.97 13.69 -0.75
C PHE A 337 -6.93 13.14 0.66
N THR A 338 -7.77 13.66 1.56
CA THR A 338 -7.82 13.20 2.95
C THR A 338 -8.28 11.75 3.06
N GLU A 339 -9.32 11.36 2.32
CA GLU A 339 -9.76 9.97 2.32
C GLU A 339 -8.74 9.06 1.62
N ASN A 340 -8.14 9.49 0.51
CA ASN A 340 -7.09 8.69 -0.16
C ASN A 340 -5.87 8.49 0.73
N TYR A 341 -5.44 9.55 1.42
CA TYR A 341 -4.38 9.48 2.44
C TYR A 341 -4.75 8.49 3.54
N LEU A 342 -5.94 8.66 4.15
CA LEU A 342 -6.35 7.80 5.25
C LEU A 342 -6.47 6.33 4.82
N MET A 343 -7.02 6.06 3.63
CA MET A 343 -7.05 4.71 3.06
C MET A 343 -5.65 4.12 2.94
N SER A 344 -4.68 4.87 2.41
CA SER A 344 -3.30 4.38 2.27
C SER A 344 -2.65 4.07 3.62
N GLN A 345 -2.90 4.91 4.65
CA GLN A 345 -2.39 4.64 5.99
C GLN A 345 -3.07 3.39 6.59
N LEU A 346 -4.39 3.28 6.52
CA LEU A 346 -5.15 2.14 7.04
C LEU A 346 -4.70 0.82 6.40
N VAL A 347 -4.52 0.79 5.07
CA VAL A 347 -4.06 -0.42 4.36
C VAL A 347 -2.64 -0.81 4.75
N ALA A 348 -1.76 0.17 4.98
CA ALA A 348 -0.37 -0.10 5.34
C ALA A 348 -0.17 -0.53 6.80
N THR A 349 -1.11 -0.20 7.71
CA THR A 349 -0.97 -0.42 9.16
C THR A 349 -1.93 -1.49 9.70
N ASN A 350 -2.96 -1.88 8.95
CA ASN A 350 -3.92 -2.90 9.37
C ASN A 350 -3.75 -4.21 8.62
N ASP A 351 -3.91 -5.31 9.33
CA ASP A 351 -3.91 -6.66 8.76
C ASP A 351 -5.27 -7.06 8.14
N THR A 352 -6.30 -6.21 8.27
CA THR A 352 -7.65 -6.50 7.81
C THR A 352 -8.08 -5.59 6.65
N SER A 353 -9.05 -6.09 5.86
CA SER A 353 -9.64 -5.32 4.77
C SER A 353 -10.34 -4.06 5.31
N VAL A 354 -10.28 -2.98 4.53
CA VAL A 354 -11.02 -1.73 4.80
C VAL A 354 -12.33 -1.77 4.04
N PHE A 355 -13.42 -1.46 4.74
CA PHE A 355 -14.78 -1.40 4.20
C PHE A 355 -15.34 0.00 4.35
N TYR A 356 -16.51 0.26 3.78
CA TYR A 356 -17.33 1.41 4.09
C TYR A 356 -18.79 0.99 4.32
N TYR A 357 -19.56 1.83 4.98
CA TYR A 357 -20.99 1.58 5.19
C TYR A 357 -21.82 2.66 4.50
N SER A 358 -22.86 2.26 3.80
CA SER A 358 -23.90 3.18 3.35
C SER A 358 -25.25 2.48 3.29
N ASN A 359 -26.32 3.24 3.57
CA ASN A 359 -27.70 2.78 3.47
C ASN A 359 -28.53 3.66 2.51
N ASP A 360 -29.76 3.23 2.24
CA ASP A 360 -30.67 3.93 1.33
C ASP A 360 -31.13 5.31 1.87
N ALA A 361 -31.00 5.54 3.19
CA ALA A 361 -31.30 6.81 3.85
C ALA A 361 -30.17 7.85 3.76
N LYS A 362 -29.20 7.66 2.86
CA LYS A 362 -28.01 8.52 2.66
C LYS A 362 -27.08 8.62 3.88
N LEU A 363 -27.16 7.67 4.82
CA LEU A 363 -26.19 7.55 5.88
C LEU A 363 -24.94 6.85 5.33
N GLU A 364 -23.81 7.52 5.36
CA GLU A 364 -22.53 6.98 4.91
C GLU A 364 -21.48 7.16 5.98
N ILE A 365 -20.65 6.10 6.17
CA ILE A 365 -19.43 6.08 6.99
C ILE A 365 -18.27 5.81 6.05
N ASP A 366 -17.29 6.70 6.04
CA ASP A 366 -16.22 6.71 5.06
C ASP A 366 -15.41 5.41 5.07
N PHE A 367 -15.08 4.90 6.27
CA PHE A 367 -14.41 3.62 6.45
C PHE A 367 -14.96 2.86 7.65
N LEU A 368 -14.94 1.54 7.55
CA LEU A 368 -15.26 0.62 8.62
C LEU A 368 -14.21 -0.48 8.64
N ILE A 369 -13.53 -0.66 9.76
CA ILE A 369 -12.48 -1.68 9.91
C ILE A 369 -12.79 -2.61 11.07
N GLN A 370 -12.20 -3.81 11.01
CA GLN A 370 -12.08 -4.71 12.16
C GLN A 370 -10.69 -4.52 12.77
N HIS A 371 -10.64 -4.18 14.06
CA HIS A 371 -9.40 -4.09 14.81
C HIS A 371 -9.52 -4.98 16.05
N GLY A 372 -8.82 -6.12 16.05
CA GLY A 372 -9.02 -7.16 17.05
C GLY A 372 -10.44 -7.69 17.05
N CYS A 373 -11.13 -7.53 18.17
CA CYS A 373 -12.54 -7.91 18.35
C CYS A 373 -13.53 -6.75 18.17
N ASP A 374 -13.05 -5.58 17.78
CA ASP A 374 -13.87 -4.38 17.68
C ASP A 374 -14.14 -3.98 16.23
N LEU A 375 -15.31 -3.41 16.00
CA LEU A 375 -15.64 -2.68 14.77
C LEU A 375 -15.45 -1.19 15.00
N VAL A 376 -14.66 -0.56 14.15
CA VAL A 376 -14.34 0.85 14.25
C VAL A 376 -14.89 1.60 13.04
N PRO A 377 -15.99 2.36 13.21
CA PRO A 377 -16.48 3.28 12.19
C PRO A 377 -15.60 4.54 12.18
N ILE A 378 -15.13 4.90 10.98
CA ILE A 378 -14.16 5.98 10.80
C ILE A 378 -14.73 7.03 9.84
N GLU A 379 -14.63 8.30 10.24
CA GLU A 379 -14.93 9.46 9.41
C GLU A 379 -13.67 10.28 9.16
N ALA A 380 -13.46 10.68 7.91
CA ALA A 380 -12.36 11.53 7.48
C ALA A 380 -12.84 12.98 7.27
N LYS A 381 -12.17 13.94 7.90
CA LYS A 381 -12.46 15.37 7.74
C LYS A 381 -11.20 16.14 7.35
N ALA A 382 -11.25 16.79 6.20
CA ALA A 382 -10.13 17.59 5.69
C ALA A 382 -9.90 18.88 6.49
N GLU A 383 -10.85 19.30 7.30
CA GLU A 383 -10.87 20.58 8.01
C GLU A 383 -11.03 20.43 9.51
N GLU A 384 -11.02 21.57 10.22
CA GLU A 384 -11.28 21.65 11.66
C GLU A 384 -12.76 21.57 12.03
N ASN A 385 -13.66 21.60 11.04
CA ASN A 385 -15.09 21.51 11.30
C ASN A 385 -15.47 20.12 11.82
N LEU A 386 -15.86 20.07 13.07
CA LEU A 386 -16.12 18.84 13.81
C LEU A 386 -17.56 18.33 13.72
N ARG A 387 -18.38 18.84 12.78
CA ARG A 387 -19.73 18.32 12.57
C ARG A 387 -19.69 16.98 11.85
N SER A 388 -20.13 15.93 12.54
CA SER A 388 -20.15 14.53 12.06
C SER A 388 -21.54 13.95 12.18
N LYS A 389 -22.50 14.47 11.39
CA LYS A 389 -23.91 14.05 11.48
C LYS A 389 -24.08 12.55 11.15
N SER A 390 -23.41 12.08 10.09
CA SER A 390 -23.50 10.67 9.69
C SER A 390 -22.96 9.76 10.77
N LEU A 391 -21.73 10.03 11.26
CA LEU A 391 -21.13 9.21 12.31
C LEU A 391 -21.92 9.24 13.61
N SER A 392 -22.43 10.42 14.02
CA SER A 392 -23.29 10.55 15.21
C SER A 392 -24.57 9.73 15.08
N THR A 393 -25.27 9.82 13.94
CA THR A 393 -26.47 9.03 13.68
C THR A 393 -26.16 7.53 13.64
N PHE A 394 -25.02 7.16 13.02
CA PHE A 394 -24.61 5.76 12.94
C PHE A 394 -24.33 5.16 14.33
N VAL A 395 -23.56 5.85 15.17
CA VAL A 395 -23.26 5.38 16.53
C VAL A 395 -24.52 5.38 17.40
N ALA A 396 -25.42 6.36 17.25
CA ALA A 396 -26.71 6.35 17.96
C ALA A 396 -27.57 5.11 17.61
N ASN A 397 -27.51 4.64 16.36
CA ASN A 397 -28.19 3.41 15.92
C ASN A 397 -27.42 2.13 16.33
N HIS A 398 -26.15 2.25 16.67
CA HIS A 398 -25.26 1.14 17.06
C HIS A 398 -24.48 1.50 18.33
N PRO A 399 -25.16 1.61 19.50
CA PRO A 399 -24.56 2.16 20.73
C PRO A 399 -23.40 1.33 21.31
N GLN A 400 -23.21 0.12 20.82
CA GLN A 400 -22.06 -0.73 21.15
C GLN A 400 -20.77 -0.32 20.39
N LEU A 401 -20.88 0.56 19.38
CA LEU A 401 -19.73 1.01 18.59
C LEU A 401 -19.26 2.39 19.05
N HIS A 402 -17.96 2.59 19.04
CA HIS A 402 -17.33 3.88 19.31
C HIS A 402 -16.78 4.46 18.00
N GLY A 403 -17.16 5.69 17.68
CA GLY A 403 -16.72 6.36 16.46
C GLY A 403 -15.29 6.86 16.55
N VAL A 404 -14.57 6.82 15.44
CA VAL A 404 -13.26 7.47 15.29
C VAL A 404 -13.37 8.50 14.17
N ARG A 405 -12.91 9.71 14.42
CA ARG A 405 -12.82 10.73 13.38
C ARG A 405 -11.38 11.20 13.24
N PHE A 406 -10.85 11.13 12.04
CA PHE A 406 -9.58 11.76 11.70
C PHE A 406 -9.84 13.15 11.11
N SER A 407 -9.20 14.17 11.69
CA SER A 407 -9.39 15.56 11.24
C SER A 407 -8.12 16.40 11.43
N MET A 408 -8.13 17.64 10.97
CA MET A 408 -7.05 18.60 11.25
C MET A 408 -7.08 19.16 12.67
N SER A 409 -8.09 18.82 13.48
CA SER A 409 -8.22 19.24 14.89
C SER A 409 -7.39 18.37 15.82
N ASP A 410 -7.07 18.90 17.00
CA ASP A 410 -6.37 18.19 18.06
C ASP A 410 -7.14 16.96 18.55
N TYR A 411 -6.42 16.05 19.24
CA TYR A 411 -7.04 14.91 19.90
C TYR A 411 -8.13 15.37 20.89
N ARG A 412 -9.25 14.68 20.83
CA ARG A 412 -10.36 14.87 21.75
C ARG A 412 -11.17 13.60 21.90
N GLU A 413 -11.39 13.18 23.13
CA GLU A 413 -12.23 12.04 23.47
C GLU A 413 -13.59 12.53 23.96
N GLN A 414 -14.66 11.85 23.53
CA GLN A 414 -16.05 12.04 23.92
C GLN A 414 -16.68 10.67 24.13
N ASP A 415 -17.82 10.58 24.79
CA ASP A 415 -18.48 9.31 25.13
C ASP A 415 -18.69 8.37 23.92
N TRP A 416 -18.95 8.91 22.75
CA TRP A 416 -19.29 8.15 21.55
C TRP A 416 -18.28 8.30 20.40
N LEU A 417 -17.29 9.19 20.54
CA LEU A 417 -16.39 9.59 19.47
C LEU A 417 -15.01 9.97 20.00
N THR A 418 -13.97 9.45 19.39
CA THR A 418 -12.61 9.97 19.55
C THR A 418 -12.19 10.69 18.27
N ASN A 419 -11.80 11.97 18.42
CA ASN A 419 -11.17 12.74 17.34
C ASN A 419 -9.66 12.59 17.40
N ILE A 420 -9.05 12.22 16.29
CA ILE A 420 -7.62 11.97 16.14
C ILE A 420 -7.07 12.92 15.08
N PRO A 421 -5.94 13.58 15.33
CA PRO A 421 -5.27 14.35 14.29
C PRO A 421 -4.89 13.47 13.09
N LEU A 422 -5.13 13.94 11.86
CA LEU A 422 -4.80 13.21 10.63
C LEU A 422 -3.34 12.74 10.59
N TYR A 423 -2.40 13.54 11.08
CA TYR A 423 -1.00 13.19 11.10
C TYR A 423 -0.64 12.05 12.08
N ALA A 424 -1.57 11.60 12.91
CA ALA A 424 -1.40 10.43 13.77
C ALA A 424 -2.00 9.14 13.16
N ALA A 425 -2.57 9.19 11.95
CA ALA A 425 -3.28 8.05 11.35
C ALA A 425 -2.40 6.80 11.21
N SER A 426 -1.12 6.95 10.84
CA SER A 426 -0.19 5.83 10.63
C SER A 426 0.28 5.13 11.92
N VAL A 427 0.01 5.71 13.10
CA VAL A 427 0.49 5.19 14.39
C VAL A 427 -0.64 4.98 15.42
N TYR A 428 -1.88 5.22 15.02
CA TYR A 428 -3.00 5.16 15.96
C TYR A 428 -3.48 3.74 16.26
N PHE A 429 -3.60 2.89 15.26
CA PHE A 429 -4.01 1.49 15.37
C PHE A 429 -2.85 0.54 15.64
#